data_2f971edce7a4d40a8ec7c927e7b453b7
#
_entry.id   2f971edce7a4d40a8ec7c927e7b453b7
#
_cell.length_a   1.000
_cell.length_b   1.000
_cell.length_c   1.000
_cell.angle_alpha   90.00
_cell.angle_beta   90.00
_cell.angle_gamma   90.00
#
_symmetry.space_group_name_H-M   'P 1'
#
loop_
_entity.id
_entity.type
_entity.pdbx_description
1 polymer ?
#
loop_
_entity_poly.entity_id
_entity_poly.type
_entity_poly.pdbx_seq_one_letter_code
_entity_poly.pdbx_strand_id
1 'polypeptide(L)'
;MTDKKAIITYDDQKERDARNELYELLKECPIPEDQVLSNLGLFLNSKNLSRILFMNYIYQKIVDVQGVVFEFGTRWGQNVALFAALRGIYEPFNRHRKIVAFDTFEGFPSIHEKDGDSSMMVEGMLSLTENYDQYLSSVVSTIEKDNPLSHIQKFELRKGDGIVEIDSYLEQNPETIISLAYFDFDLYAPTKKCLEAIKPRLTKGSVVCFDELNDPDSPGETLALMEVFGLENVTLKRFPYVSRISYFIVE
;
A
#
# COMPACT_ATOMS: atom_id res chain seq x y z
N MET A 1 -17.76 -20.77 -14.65
CA MET A 1 -17.61 -19.32 -14.61
C MET A 1 -17.76 -18.95 -13.15
N THR A 2 -16.67 -18.74 -12.45
CA THR A 2 -16.69 -18.27 -11.06
C THR A 2 -17.21 -16.84 -11.08
N ASP A 3 -18.33 -16.59 -10.38
CA ASP A 3 -18.82 -15.24 -10.12
C ASP A 3 -17.65 -14.42 -9.57
N LYS A 4 -17.13 -13.49 -10.39
CA LYS A 4 -16.16 -12.52 -9.92
C LYS A 4 -16.92 -11.62 -8.94
N LYS A 5 -16.71 -11.85 -7.64
CA LYS A 5 -17.23 -10.96 -6.60
C LYS A 5 -16.80 -9.53 -6.97
N ALA A 6 -17.75 -8.66 -7.18
CA ALA A 6 -17.50 -7.31 -7.67
C ALA A 6 -16.94 -6.46 -6.54
N ILE A 7 -15.81 -5.80 -6.77
CA ILE A 7 -15.30 -4.75 -5.88
C ILE A 7 -16.33 -3.62 -5.84
N ILE A 8 -16.68 -3.13 -4.65
CA ILE A 8 -17.59 -2.00 -4.50
C ILE A 8 -16.96 -0.78 -5.15
N THR A 9 -17.70 -0.13 -6.04
CA THR A 9 -17.30 1.11 -6.68
C THR A 9 -18.46 2.07 -6.75
N TYR A 10 -18.22 3.33 -6.42
CA TYR A 10 -19.18 4.44 -6.55
C TYR A 10 -19.12 5.12 -7.92
N ASP A 11 -18.33 4.58 -8.85
CA ASP A 11 -18.21 5.09 -10.21
C ASP A 11 -19.53 4.93 -10.99
N ASP A 12 -19.94 5.95 -11.73
CA ASP A 12 -21.06 5.86 -12.64
C ASP A 12 -20.72 5.05 -13.92
N GLN A 13 -21.73 4.80 -14.75
CA GLN A 13 -21.54 4.00 -15.99
C GLN A 13 -20.57 4.70 -16.95
N LYS A 14 -20.65 6.03 -17.08
CA LYS A 14 -19.79 6.82 -17.98
C LYS A 14 -18.32 6.74 -17.57
N GLU A 15 -18.04 6.79 -16.27
CA GLU A 15 -16.68 6.66 -15.75
C GLU A 15 -16.11 5.25 -15.99
N ARG A 16 -16.94 4.21 -15.82
CA ARG A 16 -16.55 2.82 -16.15
C ARG A 16 -16.26 2.65 -17.63
N ASP A 17 -17.12 3.18 -18.49
CA ASP A 17 -16.97 3.11 -19.94
C ASP A 17 -15.71 3.83 -20.40
N ALA A 18 -15.44 5.03 -19.89
CA ALA A 18 -14.22 5.78 -20.20
C ALA A 18 -12.93 5.03 -19.79
N ARG A 19 -12.93 4.33 -18.64
CA ARG A 19 -11.79 3.51 -18.25
C ARG A 19 -11.59 2.29 -19.15
N ASN A 20 -12.69 1.64 -19.53
CA ASN A 20 -12.63 0.52 -20.46
C ASN A 20 -12.10 0.97 -21.84
N GLU A 21 -12.56 2.11 -22.33
CA GLU A 21 -12.07 2.70 -23.58
C GLU A 21 -10.56 3.01 -23.50
N LEU A 22 -10.11 3.63 -22.39
CA LEU A 22 -8.69 3.92 -22.18
C LEU A 22 -7.84 2.63 -22.15
N TYR A 23 -8.38 1.55 -21.57
CA TYR A 23 -7.72 0.25 -21.56
C TYR A 23 -7.61 -0.38 -22.94
N GLU A 24 -8.67 -0.27 -23.78
CA GLU A 24 -8.59 -0.74 -25.18
C GLU A 24 -7.56 0.07 -25.98
N LEU A 25 -7.52 1.40 -25.81
CA LEU A 25 -6.50 2.26 -26.42
C LEU A 25 -5.08 1.89 -25.97
N LEU A 26 -4.88 1.48 -24.72
CA LEU A 26 -3.59 0.98 -24.26
C LEU A 26 -3.19 -0.32 -24.97
N LYS A 27 -4.12 -1.25 -25.18
CA LYS A 27 -3.85 -2.51 -25.90
C LYS A 27 -3.51 -2.29 -27.37
N GLU A 28 -4.10 -1.28 -27.98
CA GLU A 28 -3.88 -0.91 -29.38
C GLU A 28 -2.79 0.18 -29.55
N CYS A 29 -2.02 0.43 -28.48
CA CYS A 29 -1.05 1.51 -28.46
C CYS A 29 -0.03 1.40 -29.59
N PRO A 30 0.11 2.41 -30.48
CA PRO A 30 1.04 2.38 -31.60
C PRO A 30 2.47 2.78 -31.21
N ILE A 31 2.73 3.12 -29.96
CA ILE A 31 4.07 3.45 -29.47
C ILE A 31 4.94 2.19 -29.52
N PRO A 32 6.18 2.27 -30.06
CA PRO A 32 7.11 1.15 -30.00
C PRO A 32 7.28 0.60 -28.58
N GLU A 33 7.38 -0.73 -28.43
CA GLU A 33 7.40 -1.42 -27.13
C GLU A 33 8.47 -0.88 -26.17
N ASP A 34 9.65 -0.54 -26.69
CA ASP A 34 10.77 0.02 -25.92
C ASP A 34 10.51 1.45 -25.41
N GLN A 35 9.49 2.13 -25.90
CA GLN A 35 9.11 3.49 -25.51
C GLN A 35 7.84 3.55 -24.64
N VAL A 36 7.10 2.46 -24.50
CA VAL A 36 5.82 2.45 -23.75
C VAL A 36 6.04 2.89 -22.30
N LEU A 37 7.04 2.34 -21.61
CA LEU A 37 7.31 2.65 -20.20
C LEU A 37 7.66 4.14 -19.97
N SER A 38 8.34 4.77 -20.92
CA SER A 38 8.66 6.20 -20.85
C SER A 38 7.45 7.11 -21.09
N ASN A 39 6.35 6.56 -21.61
CA ASN A 39 5.14 7.28 -21.97
C ASN A 39 3.90 6.85 -21.16
N LEU A 40 4.09 6.16 -20.03
CA LEU A 40 2.97 5.67 -19.19
C LEU A 40 2.01 6.79 -18.74
N GLY A 41 2.49 8.02 -18.64
CA GLY A 41 1.67 9.19 -18.33
C GLY A 41 0.49 9.39 -19.30
N LEU A 42 0.58 8.89 -20.53
CA LEU A 42 -0.49 8.95 -21.54
C LEU A 42 -1.78 8.22 -21.09
N PHE A 43 -1.61 7.16 -20.27
CA PHE A 43 -2.72 6.29 -19.84
C PHE A 43 -3.15 6.52 -18.38
N LEU A 44 -2.62 7.57 -17.75
CA LEU A 44 -3.02 7.94 -16.39
C LEU A 44 -4.26 8.84 -16.41
N ASN A 45 -5.34 8.35 -15.81
CA ASN A 45 -6.47 9.21 -15.47
C ASN A 45 -6.21 9.98 -14.16
N SER A 46 -7.07 10.93 -13.84
CA SER A 46 -6.94 11.76 -12.62
C SER A 46 -6.92 10.93 -11.32
N LYS A 47 -7.68 9.83 -11.26
CA LYS A 47 -7.76 8.95 -10.08
C LYS A 47 -6.41 8.22 -9.85
N ASN A 48 -5.84 7.64 -10.92
CA ASN A 48 -4.55 6.95 -10.83
C ASN A 48 -3.40 7.93 -10.56
N LEU A 49 -3.41 9.08 -11.22
CA LEU A 49 -2.41 10.13 -10.99
C LEU A 49 -2.49 10.69 -9.57
N SER A 50 -3.69 10.90 -9.02
CA SER A 50 -3.84 11.41 -7.66
C SER A 50 -3.24 10.46 -6.60
N ARG A 51 -3.35 9.14 -6.79
CA ARG A 51 -2.70 8.14 -5.92
C ARG A 51 -1.16 8.26 -6.01
N ILE A 52 -0.60 8.37 -7.20
CA ILE A 52 0.85 8.59 -7.38
C ILE A 52 1.32 9.87 -6.68
N LEU A 53 0.57 10.96 -6.84
CA LEU A 53 0.87 12.24 -6.18
C LEU A 53 0.78 12.13 -4.65
N PHE A 54 -0.17 11.35 -4.13
CA PHE A 54 -0.26 11.10 -2.70
C PHE A 54 0.94 10.30 -2.19
N MET A 55 1.34 9.21 -2.86
CA MET A 55 2.52 8.45 -2.48
C MET A 55 3.79 9.31 -2.48
N ASN A 56 3.95 10.15 -3.50
CA ASN A 56 5.03 11.13 -3.54
C ASN A 56 4.97 12.11 -2.35
N TYR A 57 3.79 12.67 -2.07
CA TYR A 57 3.59 13.60 -0.95
C TYR A 57 3.95 12.97 0.39
N ILE A 58 3.49 11.76 0.65
CA ILE A 58 3.77 11.02 1.90
C ILE A 58 5.25 10.67 2.01
N TYR A 59 5.87 10.23 0.92
CA TYR A 59 7.29 9.90 0.92
C TYR A 59 8.16 11.12 1.27
N GLN A 60 7.83 12.30 0.76
CA GLN A 60 8.54 13.54 1.09
C GLN A 60 8.48 13.88 2.59
N LYS A 61 7.42 13.43 3.33
CA LYS A 61 7.31 13.67 4.77
C LYS A 61 8.33 12.88 5.60
N ILE A 62 8.86 11.79 5.06
CA ILE A 62 9.73 10.88 5.80
C ILE A 62 11.20 10.97 5.39
N VAL A 63 11.57 11.80 4.41
CA VAL A 63 12.96 11.89 3.92
C VAL A 63 13.94 12.19 5.06
N ASP A 64 13.55 13.07 5.99
CA ASP A 64 14.36 13.45 7.16
C ASP A 64 14.07 12.58 8.41
N VAL A 65 13.24 11.55 8.29
CA VAL A 65 12.87 10.66 9.40
C VAL A 65 13.56 9.31 9.24
N GLN A 66 14.38 8.92 10.21
CA GLN A 66 15.07 7.62 10.18
C GLN A 66 14.07 6.45 10.32
N GLY A 67 14.30 5.40 9.54
CA GLY A 67 13.51 4.17 9.64
C GLY A 67 13.15 3.56 8.27
N VAL A 68 12.49 2.42 8.30
CA VAL A 68 12.00 1.68 7.15
C VAL A 68 10.61 2.15 6.73
N VAL A 69 10.18 1.75 5.55
CA VAL A 69 8.79 1.89 5.06
C VAL A 69 8.11 0.55 5.17
N PHE A 70 6.96 0.49 5.84
CA PHE A 70 6.08 -0.68 5.87
C PHE A 70 4.83 -0.42 5.04
N GLU A 71 4.44 -1.41 4.24
CA GLU A 71 3.17 -1.48 3.54
C GLU A 71 2.43 -2.74 4.00
N PHE A 72 1.21 -2.56 4.48
CA PHE A 72 0.33 -3.62 4.95
C PHE A 72 -0.88 -3.73 4.00
N GLY A 73 -1.00 -4.84 3.27
CA GLY A 73 -1.95 -4.98 2.17
C GLY A 73 -1.36 -4.50 0.84
N THR A 74 -0.44 -5.28 0.30
CA THR A 74 0.32 -4.92 -0.92
C THR A 74 -0.47 -5.16 -2.19
N ARG A 75 -1.31 -6.20 -2.20
CA ARG A 75 -2.11 -6.59 -3.35
C ARG A 75 -1.27 -6.65 -4.65
N TRP A 76 -1.61 -5.86 -5.68
CA TRP A 76 -0.88 -5.80 -6.96
C TRP A 76 0.48 -5.09 -6.88
N GLY A 77 0.86 -4.53 -5.72
CA GLY A 77 2.19 -3.98 -5.47
C GLY A 77 2.50 -2.61 -6.05
N GLN A 78 1.46 -1.84 -6.43
CA GLN A 78 1.68 -0.50 -6.97
C GLN A 78 2.44 0.40 -5.99
N ASN A 79 2.07 0.39 -4.70
CA ASN A 79 2.68 1.28 -3.72
C ASN A 79 4.13 0.88 -3.42
N VAL A 80 4.43 -0.43 -3.24
CA VAL A 80 5.83 -0.88 -3.03
C VAL A 80 6.73 -0.50 -4.20
N ALA A 81 6.22 -0.62 -5.44
CA ALA A 81 6.95 -0.21 -6.64
C ALA A 81 7.17 1.32 -6.68
N LEU A 82 6.15 2.11 -6.33
CA LEU A 82 6.26 3.56 -6.22
C LEU A 82 7.25 3.97 -5.13
N PHE A 83 7.22 3.35 -3.95
CA PHE A 83 8.17 3.64 -2.87
C PHE A 83 9.60 3.30 -3.27
N ALA A 84 9.83 2.21 -4.02
CA ALA A 84 11.15 1.88 -4.55
C ALA A 84 11.66 2.95 -5.54
N ALA A 85 10.80 3.43 -6.44
CA ALA A 85 11.13 4.51 -7.37
C ALA A 85 11.36 5.85 -6.65
N LEU A 86 10.50 6.22 -5.69
CA LEU A 86 10.62 7.45 -4.89
C LEU A 86 11.89 7.46 -4.03
N ARG A 87 12.28 6.30 -3.48
CA ARG A 87 13.56 6.17 -2.79
C ARG A 87 14.72 6.45 -3.75
N GLY A 88 14.68 5.94 -4.98
CA GLY A 88 15.66 6.23 -6.01
C GLY A 88 15.78 7.73 -6.31
N ILE A 89 14.68 8.48 -6.25
CA ILE A 89 14.63 9.93 -6.46
C ILE A 89 15.14 10.71 -5.25
N TYR A 90 14.59 10.45 -4.06
CA TYR A 90 14.79 11.28 -2.87
C TYR A 90 15.96 10.84 -1.99
N GLU A 91 16.26 9.54 -1.97
CA GLU A 91 17.23 8.93 -1.07
C GLU A 91 18.15 7.92 -1.80
N PRO A 92 18.78 8.32 -2.94
CA PRO A 92 19.53 7.38 -3.82
C PRO A 92 20.66 6.64 -3.10
N PHE A 93 21.23 7.24 -2.05
CA PHE A 93 22.35 6.68 -1.29
C PHE A 93 21.96 6.18 0.11
N ASN A 94 20.67 6.20 0.48
CA ASN A 94 20.21 5.68 1.77
C ASN A 94 20.04 4.15 1.71
N ARG A 95 21.07 3.44 2.19
CA ARG A 95 21.05 1.96 2.24
C ARG A 95 20.15 1.38 3.32
N HIS A 96 19.68 2.19 4.27
CA HIS A 96 18.87 1.76 5.41
C HIS A 96 17.36 2.00 5.22
N ARG A 97 16.96 2.72 4.17
CA ARG A 97 15.55 2.90 3.80
C ARG A 97 15.03 1.64 3.10
N LYS A 98 14.79 0.58 3.87
CA LYS A 98 14.19 -0.65 3.36
C LYS A 98 12.68 -0.47 3.24
N ILE A 99 12.08 -1.07 2.21
CA ILE A 99 10.64 -1.16 2.02
C ILE A 99 10.25 -2.60 2.31
N VAL A 100 9.32 -2.80 3.25
CA VAL A 100 8.83 -4.14 3.63
C VAL A 100 7.33 -4.16 3.41
N ALA A 101 6.88 -5.07 2.57
CA ALA A 101 5.49 -5.20 2.16
C ALA A 101 4.91 -6.53 2.64
N PHE A 102 3.75 -6.47 3.30
CA PHE A 102 3.08 -7.61 3.92
C PHE A 102 1.77 -7.90 3.20
N ASP A 103 1.60 -9.12 2.70
CA ASP A 103 0.35 -9.56 2.06
C ASP A 103 0.25 -11.08 2.06
N THR A 104 -0.96 -11.61 2.12
CA THR A 104 -1.20 -13.04 1.89
C THR A 104 -1.00 -13.43 0.44
N PHE A 105 -1.27 -12.51 -0.50
CA PHE A 105 -1.46 -12.72 -1.94
C PHE A 105 -2.59 -13.72 -2.27
N GLU A 106 -3.33 -14.13 -1.25
CA GLU A 106 -4.43 -15.11 -1.32
C GLU A 106 -5.79 -14.50 -0.95
N GLY A 107 -5.81 -13.16 -0.71
CA GLY A 107 -6.98 -12.40 -0.30
C GLY A 107 -7.17 -12.43 1.22
N PHE A 108 -8.37 -12.05 1.67
CA PHE A 108 -8.68 -11.95 3.10
C PHE A 108 -8.58 -13.31 3.78
N PRO A 109 -7.72 -13.49 4.79
CA PRO A 109 -7.53 -14.79 5.44
C PRO A 109 -8.68 -15.16 6.36
N SER A 110 -9.34 -14.16 6.96
CA SER A 110 -10.50 -14.31 7.84
C SER A 110 -11.23 -12.97 7.95
N ILE A 111 -12.51 -13.02 8.35
CA ILE A 111 -13.32 -11.82 8.56
C ILE A 111 -13.73 -11.75 10.04
N HIS A 112 -13.58 -10.58 10.62
CA HIS A 112 -13.97 -10.28 11.99
C HIS A 112 -15.32 -9.53 12.00
N GLU A 113 -16.10 -9.64 13.07
CA GLU A 113 -17.40 -8.93 13.21
C GLU A 113 -17.29 -7.40 13.02
N LYS A 114 -16.13 -6.82 13.31
CA LYS A 114 -15.83 -5.38 13.16
C LYS A 114 -15.44 -4.97 11.74
N ASP A 115 -15.35 -5.91 10.80
CA ASP A 115 -15.10 -5.60 9.39
C ASP A 115 -16.39 -5.18 8.67
N GLY A 116 -17.53 -5.30 9.36
CA GLY A 116 -18.83 -4.98 8.79
C GLY A 116 -19.43 -6.14 7.97
N ASP A 117 -20.48 -5.83 7.23
CA ASP A 117 -21.29 -6.81 6.49
C ASP A 117 -21.36 -6.52 4.98
N SER A 118 -20.48 -5.67 4.48
CA SER A 118 -20.44 -5.36 3.06
C SER A 118 -20.14 -6.61 2.22
N SER A 119 -20.59 -6.63 0.98
CA SER A 119 -20.38 -7.77 0.07
C SER A 119 -18.90 -8.09 -0.22
N MET A 120 -18.01 -7.18 0.13
CA MET A 120 -16.55 -7.37 0.03
C MET A 120 -15.98 -8.16 1.22
N MET A 121 -16.63 -8.13 2.39
CA MET A 121 -16.14 -8.79 3.61
C MET A 121 -16.39 -10.30 3.55
N VAL A 122 -15.61 -10.99 2.73
CA VAL A 122 -15.70 -12.44 2.50
C VAL A 122 -14.28 -13.01 2.39
N GLU A 123 -14.01 -14.14 3.07
CA GLU A 123 -12.73 -14.85 2.98
C GLU A 123 -12.34 -15.13 1.52
N GLY A 124 -11.06 -14.94 1.20
CA GLY A 124 -10.52 -15.05 -0.15
C GLY A 124 -10.87 -13.90 -1.09
N MET A 125 -11.58 -12.85 -0.61
CA MET A 125 -11.78 -11.64 -1.41
C MET A 125 -10.42 -10.97 -1.69
N LEU A 126 -10.29 -10.35 -2.85
CA LEU A 126 -9.07 -9.72 -3.34
C LEU A 126 -7.90 -10.68 -3.58
N SER A 127 -8.15 -12.00 -3.66
CA SER A 127 -7.12 -12.97 -4.04
C SER A 127 -6.51 -12.66 -5.40
N LEU A 128 -5.23 -12.95 -5.56
CA LEU A 128 -4.45 -12.68 -6.76
C LEU A 128 -4.26 -13.92 -7.63
N THR A 129 -3.59 -13.75 -8.75
CA THR A 129 -3.17 -14.86 -9.60
C THR A 129 -2.07 -15.67 -8.90
N GLU A 130 -2.04 -16.97 -9.16
CA GLU A 130 -1.05 -17.89 -8.57
C GLU A 130 0.38 -17.40 -8.81
N ASN A 131 1.22 -17.48 -7.77
CA ASN A 131 2.63 -17.05 -7.78
C ASN A 131 2.86 -15.56 -8.10
N TYR A 132 1.87 -14.71 -7.86
CA TYR A 132 1.99 -13.28 -8.12
C TYR A 132 3.08 -12.60 -7.29
N ASP A 133 3.33 -13.07 -6.07
CA ASP A 133 4.43 -12.61 -5.21
C ASP A 133 5.80 -12.72 -5.90
N GLN A 134 6.05 -13.79 -6.65
CA GLN A 134 7.30 -13.97 -7.40
C GLN A 134 7.40 -12.99 -8.59
N TYR A 135 6.28 -12.76 -9.28
CA TYR A 135 6.22 -11.76 -10.35
C TYR A 135 6.48 -10.36 -9.80
N LEU A 136 5.80 -9.95 -8.72
CA LEU A 136 6.00 -8.66 -8.07
C LEU A 136 7.44 -8.48 -7.60
N SER A 137 8.03 -9.51 -6.98
CA SER A 137 9.45 -9.51 -6.59
C SER A 137 10.37 -9.25 -7.78
N SER A 138 10.07 -9.83 -8.94
CA SER A 138 10.84 -9.60 -10.17
C SER A 138 10.71 -8.17 -10.67
N VAL A 139 9.49 -7.60 -10.61
CA VAL A 139 9.25 -6.19 -11.00
C VAL A 139 10.03 -5.24 -10.09
N VAL A 140 9.87 -5.36 -8.77
CA VAL A 140 10.54 -4.47 -7.82
C VAL A 140 12.07 -4.62 -7.88
N SER A 141 12.57 -5.85 -8.02
CA SER A 141 14.00 -6.11 -8.22
C SER A 141 14.54 -5.42 -9.47
N THR A 142 13.73 -5.35 -10.53
CA THR A 142 14.15 -4.69 -11.78
C THR A 142 14.19 -3.18 -11.62
N ILE A 143 13.21 -2.58 -10.93
CA ILE A 143 13.23 -1.16 -10.55
C ILE A 143 14.48 -0.85 -9.71
N GLU A 144 14.81 -1.72 -8.73
CA GLU A 144 15.98 -1.55 -7.88
C GLU A 144 17.32 -1.60 -8.64
N LYS A 145 17.41 -2.37 -9.73
CA LYS A 145 18.62 -2.41 -10.56
C LYS A 145 18.94 -1.07 -11.24
N ASP A 146 17.92 -0.26 -11.49
CA ASP A 146 18.06 1.08 -12.07
C ASP A 146 18.38 2.15 -11.01
N ASN A 147 18.18 1.84 -9.73
CA ASN A 147 18.48 2.73 -8.61
C ASN A 147 19.94 2.61 -8.15
N PRO A 148 20.57 3.69 -7.62
CA PRO A 148 21.86 3.62 -6.96
C PRO A 148 21.90 2.58 -5.82
N LEU A 149 23.08 2.01 -5.57
CA LEU A 149 23.30 0.95 -4.58
C LEU A 149 22.44 -0.31 -4.85
N SER A 150 22.26 -0.68 -6.10
CA SER A 150 21.44 -1.82 -6.53
C SER A 150 21.94 -3.18 -6.01
N HIS A 151 23.20 -3.27 -5.60
CA HIS A 151 23.78 -4.46 -4.98
C HIS A 151 23.33 -4.71 -3.54
N ILE A 152 22.63 -3.75 -2.92
CA ILE A 152 22.05 -3.86 -1.57
C ILE A 152 20.56 -4.17 -1.70
N GLN A 153 20.10 -5.25 -1.05
CA GLN A 153 18.68 -5.57 -0.96
C GLN A 153 17.95 -4.54 -0.10
N LYS A 154 17.08 -3.74 -0.71
CA LYS A 154 16.38 -2.63 -0.05
C LYS A 154 14.85 -2.75 -0.10
N PHE A 155 14.34 -3.92 -0.46
CA PHE A 155 12.94 -4.27 -0.30
C PHE A 155 12.80 -5.72 0.16
N GLU A 156 11.66 -6.05 0.75
CA GLU A 156 11.29 -7.40 1.16
C GLU A 156 9.78 -7.58 1.02
N LEU A 157 9.35 -8.68 0.40
CA LEU A 157 7.95 -9.09 0.38
C LEU A 157 7.77 -10.19 1.42
N ARG A 158 6.89 -9.96 2.39
CA ARG A 158 6.51 -10.89 3.47
C ARG A 158 5.17 -11.51 3.09
N LYS A 159 5.22 -12.71 2.49
CA LYS A 159 4.02 -13.46 2.12
C LYS A 159 3.48 -14.22 3.32
N GLY A 160 2.27 -13.90 3.73
CA GLY A 160 1.58 -14.57 4.82
C GLY A 160 0.56 -13.69 5.52
N ASP A 161 -0.04 -14.23 6.57
CA ASP A 161 -0.94 -13.46 7.43
C ASP A 161 -0.15 -12.35 8.14
N GLY A 162 -0.58 -11.09 7.96
CA GLY A 162 0.04 -9.93 8.57
C GLY A 162 0.16 -10.03 10.09
N ILE A 163 -0.77 -10.73 10.76
CA ILE A 163 -0.74 -10.98 12.21
C ILE A 163 0.50 -11.76 12.62
N VAL A 164 0.91 -12.73 11.81
CA VAL A 164 2.06 -13.60 12.08
C VAL A 164 3.35 -12.97 11.54
N GLU A 165 3.28 -12.44 10.32
CA GLU A 165 4.45 -11.93 9.63
C GLU A 165 5.05 -10.68 10.28
N ILE A 166 4.25 -9.84 10.93
CA ILE A 166 4.78 -8.66 11.64
C ILE A 166 5.64 -9.06 12.83
N ASP A 167 5.20 -10.01 13.64
CA ASP A 167 5.97 -10.48 14.79
C ASP A 167 7.26 -11.16 14.32
N SER A 168 7.16 -12.07 13.35
CA SER A 168 8.31 -12.76 12.74
C SER A 168 9.35 -11.78 12.20
N TYR A 169 8.90 -10.72 11.50
CA TYR A 169 9.81 -9.69 10.98
C TYR A 169 10.52 -8.93 12.10
N LEU A 170 9.79 -8.48 13.12
CA LEU A 170 10.33 -7.68 14.23
C LEU A 170 11.26 -8.50 15.15
N GLU A 171 11.02 -9.80 15.29
CA GLU A 171 11.95 -10.72 15.97
C GLU A 171 13.26 -10.89 15.21
N GLN A 172 13.20 -11.01 13.90
CA GLN A 172 14.38 -11.13 13.02
C GLN A 172 15.15 -9.81 12.88
N ASN A 173 14.49 -8.67 13.06
CA ASN A 173 15.05 -7.32 12.88
C ASN A 173 14.73 -6.43 14.11
N PRO A 174 15.32 -6.74 15.29
CA PRO A 174 14.99 -6.04 16.53
C PRO A 174 15.36 -4.55 16.54
N GLU A 175 16.26 -4.12 15.65
CA GLU A 175 16.71 -2.72 15.47
C GLU A 175 15.73 -1.86 14.67
N THR A 176 14.63 -2.43 14.16
CA THR A 176 13.71 -1.73 13.25
C THR A 176 13.12 -0.47 13.89
N ILE A 177 13.32 0.65 13.23
CA ILE A 177 12.59 1.91 13.41
C ILE A 177 11.75 2.12 12.15
N ILE A 178 10.54 2.64 12.29
CA ILE A 178 9.60 2.80 11.19
C ILE A 178 9.37 4.30 10.93
N SER A 179 9.67 4.76 9.72
CA SER A 179 9.41 6.12 9.28
C SER A 179 8.03 6.28 8.63
N LEU A 180 7.56 5.25 7.92
CA LEU A 180 6.25 5.22 7.27
C LEU A 180 5.63 3.85 7.46
N ALA A 181 4.38 3.82 7.91
CA ALA A 181 3.50 2.66 7.87
C ALA A 181 2.26 2.99 7.06
N TYR A 182 2.01 2.25 5.98
CA TYR A 182 0.85 2.39 5.12
C TYR A 182 -0.05 1.17 5.26
N PHE A 183 -1.30 1.37 5.69
CA PHE A 183 -2.30 0.33 5.89
C PHE A 183 -3.31 0.33 4.73
N ASP A 184 -3.55 -0.85 4.17
CA ASP A 184 -4.48 -1.14 3.06
C ASP A 184 -4.95 -2.61 3.20
N PHE A 185 -5.23 -3.03 4.46
CA PHE A 185 -5.70 -4.38 4.76
C PHE A 185 -7.21 -4.53 4.64
N ASP A 186 -7.96 -3.42 4.68
CA ASP A 186 -9.42 -3.36 4.80
C ASP A 186 -9.96 -3.98 6.12
N LEU A 187 -9.17 -4.76 6.85
CA LEU A 187 -9.58 -5.63 7.94
C LEU A 187 -9.14 -5.11 9.32
N TYR A 188 -10.00 -5.31 10.32
CA TYR A 188 -9.76 -4.90 11.70
C TYR A 188 -8.63 -5.68 12.39
N ALA A 189 -8.70 -7.02 12.37
CA ALA A 189 -7.80 -7.85 13.17
C ALA A 189 -6.32 -7.69 12.78
N PRO A 190 -5.92 -7.80 11.49
CA PRO A 190 -4.54 -7.61 11.09
C PRO A 190 -4.09 -6.15 11.26
N THR A 191 -4.96 -5.17 10.99
CA THR A 191 -4.63 -3.76 11.22
C THR A 191 -4.36 -3.47 12.68
N LYS A 192 -5.23 -3.92 13.60
CA LYS A 192 -5.03 -3.73 15.04
C LYS A 192 -3.72 -4.35 15.50
N LYS A 193 -3.48 -5.62 15.16
CA LYS A 193 -2.27 -6.34 15.55
C LYS A 193 -1.01 -5.64 15.04
N CYS A 194 -0.99 -5.24 13.78
CA CYS A 194 0.15 -4.54 13.20
C CYS A 194 0.35 -3.15 13.83
N LEU A 195 -0.72 -2.39 14.10
CA LEU A 195 -0.62 -1.11 14.81
C LEU A 195 -0.03 -1.27 16.21
N GLU A 196 -0.47 -2.27 17.00
CA GLU A 196 0.08 -2.58 18.32
C GLU A 196 1.58 -2.93 18.25
N ALA A 197 1.97 -3.75 17.26
CA ALA A 197 3.36 -4.18 17.08
C ALA A 197 4.29 -3.03 16.66
N ILE A 198 3.82 -2.14 15.78
CA ILE A 198 4.65 -1.04 15.27
C ILE A 198 4.68 0.18 16.17
N LYS A 199 3.66 0.42 17.00
CA LYS A 199 3.54 1.61 17.86
C LYS A 199 4.82 1.93 18.65
N PRO A 200 5.50 0.96 19.32
CA PRO A 200 6.76 1.20 20.02
C PRO A 200 7.97 1.38 19.10
N ARG A 201 7.81 1.23 17.80
CA ARG A 201 8.86 1.36 16.77
C ARG A 201 8.76 2.66 15.97
N LEU A 202 7.72 3.46 16.22
CA LEU A 202 7.55 4.78 15.63
C LEU A 202 8.38 5.83 16.38
N THR A 203 8.87 6.82 15.67
CA THR A 203 9.54 7.98 16.24
C THR A 203 8.79 9.25 15.90
N LYS A 204 9.09 10.36 16.56
CA LYS A 204 8.53 11.68 16.18
C LYS A 204 8.85 11.98 14.72
N GLY A 205 7.83 12.39 13.97
CA GLY A 205 7.92 12.57 12.53
C GLY A 205 7.53 11.33 11.70
N SER A 206 7.45 10.13 12.30
CA SER A 206 6.92 8.95 11.60
C SER A 206 5.51 9.20 11.11
N VAL A 207 5.20 8.68 9.94
CA VAL A 207 3.89 8.83 9.29
C VAL A 207 3.15 7.51 9.30
N VAL A 208 1.89 7.53 9.74
CA VAL A 208 1.00 6.38 9.66
C VAL A 208 -0.17 6.74 8.74
N CYS A 209 -0.34 5.98 7.68
CA CYS A 209 -1.36 6.18 6.66
C CYS A 209 -2.34 5.03 6.63
N PHE A 210 -3.58 5.32 6.21
CA PHE A 210 -4.65 4.35 6.01
C PHE A 210 -5.35 4.64 4.69
N ASP A 211 -5.61 3.59 3.91
CA ASP A 211 -6.34 3.74 2.64
C ASP A 211 -7.81 4.06 2.88
N GLU A 212 -8.41 3.54 3.96
CA GLU A 212 -9.85 3.52 4.16
C GLU A 212 -10.29 3.92 5.58
N LEU A 213 -10.05 5.18 5.98
CA LEU A 213 -10.64 5.66 7.22
C LEU A 213 -12.02 6.28 6.99
N ASN A 214 -12.91 6.06 7.96
CA ASN A 214 -14.29 6.56 7.98
C ASN A 214 -15.13 6.04 6.80
N ASP A 215 -14.82 4.83 6.33
CA ASP A 215 -15.59 4.14 5.30
C ASP A 215 -16.56 3.15 5.95
N PRO A 216 -17.89 3.28 5.73
CA PRO A 216 -18.88 2.37 6.31
C PRO A 216 -18.82 0.97 5.70
N ASP A 217 -18.29 0.80 4.48
CA ASP A 217 -18.18 -0.49 3.81
C ASP A 217 -16.96 -1.29 4.29
N SER A 218 -15.96 -0.62 4.91
CA SER A 218 -14.71 -1.19 5.44
C SER A 218 -14.33 -0.51 6.78
N PRO A 219 -15.12 -0.68 7.86
CA PRO A 219 -14.89 0.02 9.12
C PRO A 219 -13.65 -0.48 9.90
N GLY A 220 -13.08 -1.62 9.51
CA GLY A 220 -12.06 -2.34 10.26
C GLY A 220 -10.84 -1.51 10.64
N GLU A 221 -10.23 -0.81 9.69
CA GLU A 221 -9.06 0.04 9.94
C GLU A 221 -9.37 1.21 10.88
N THR A 222 -10.55 1.83 10.72
CA THR A 222 -11.00 2.93 11.57
C THR A 222 -11.13 2.49 13.03
N LEU A 223 -11.78 1.34 13.26
CA LEU A 223 -11.97 0.80 14.61
C LEU A 223 -10.65 0.37 15.24
N ALA A 224 -9.74 -0.20 14.46
CA ALA A 224 -8.40 -0.56 14.92
C ALA A 224 -7.59 0.68 15.35
N LEU A 225 -7.61 1.75 14.55
CA LEU A 225 -6.97 3.02 14.89
C LEU A 225 -7.53 3.61 16.19
N MET A 226 -8.87 3.65 16.34
CA MET A 226 -9.53 4.15 17.54
C MET A 226 -9.07 3.42 18.81
N GLU A 227 -8.94 2.10 18.74
CA GLU A 227 -8.57 1.28 19.88
C GLU A 227 -7.08 1.38 20.24
N VAL A 228 -6.19 1.47 19.24
CA VAL A 228 -4.74 1.41 19.50
C VAL A 228 -4.17 2.79 19.81
N PHE A 229 -4.61 3.83 19.13
CA PHE A 229 -4.08 5.18 19.29
C PHE A 229 -5.03 6.12 20.04
N GLY A 230 -6.36 5.97 19.88
CA GLY A 230 -7.35 6.93 20.34
C GLY A 230 -7.39 8.17 19.43
N LEU A 231 -8.58 8.58 18.99
CA LEU A 231 -8.71 9.74 18.10
C LEU A 231 -8.26 11.05 18.75
N GLU A 232 -8.35 11.15 20.05
CA GLU A 232 -7.91 12.32 20.83
C GLU A 232 -6.38 12.51 20.85
N ASN A 233 -5.62 11.45 20.52
CA ASN A 233 -4.16 11.46 20.56
C ASN A 233 -3.51 11.66 19.19
N VAL A 234 -4.30 11.77 18.13
CA VAL A 234 -3.80 11.89 16.75
C VAL A 234 -4.47 13.03 16.00
N THR A 235 -3.71 13.73 15.17
CA THR A 235 -4.25 14.72 14.25
C THR A 235 -4.40 14.11 12.87
N LEU A 236 -5.58 13.55 12.56
CA LEU A 236 -5.88 12.97 11.26
C LEU A 236 -5.94 14.04 10.17
N LYS A 237 -5.18 13.83 9.12
CA LYS A 237 -5.09 14.70 7.94
C LYS A 237 -5.57 13.97 6.71
N ARG A 238 -6.22 14.68 5.80
CA ARG A 238 -6.61 14.20 4.48
C ARG A 238 -5.67 14.77 3.41
N PHE A 239 -5.51 13.99 2.32
CA PHE A 239 -4.93 14.54 1.11
C PHE A 239 -6.06 15.07 0.20
N PRO A 240 -5.96 16.30 -0.30
CA PRO A 240 -7.11 16.96 -0.96
C PRO A 240 -7.59 16.25 -2.25
N TYR A 241 -6.73 15.48 -2.90
CA TYR A 241 -7.03 14.86 -4.19
C TYR A 241 -7.48 13.41 -4.10
N VAL A 242 -7.55 12.84 -2.88
CA VAL A 242 -7.97 11.45 -2.63
C VAL A 242 -9.04 11.45 -1.55
N SER A 243 -10.13 10.70 -1.74
CA SER A 243 -11.31 10.80 -0.86
C SER A 243 -11.15 10.10 0.48
N ARG A 244 -10.64 8.85 0.51
CA ARG A 244 -10.64 7.97 1.69
C ARG A 244 -9.33 7.97 2.46
N ILE A 245 -8.21 8.17 1.76
CA ILE A 245 -6.88 8.08 2.36
C ILE A 245 -6.68 9.18 3.39
N SER A 246 -6.26 8.75 4.57
CA SER A 246 -5.95 9.63 5.70
C SER A 246 -4.61 9.24 6.33
N TYR A 247 -3.99 10.17 7.02
CA TYR A 247 -2.73 9.92 7.71
C TYR A 247 -2.58 10.82 8.94
N PHE A 248 -1.71 10.42 9.84
CA PHE A 248 -1.21 11.28 10.90
C PHE A 248 0.32 11.21 11.00
N ILE A 249 0.90 12.20 11.64
CA ILE A 249 2.35 12.26 11.93
C ILE A 249 2.49 12.12 13.44
N VAL A 250 3.39 11.25 13.87
CA VAL A 250 3.71 11.03 15.30
C VAL A 250 4.39 12.28 15.85
N GLU A 251 3.85 12.86 16.93
CA GLU A 251 4.32 14.09 17.58
C GLU A 251 5.22 13.85 18.80
#